data_8840e72e067421d31118a3c76d75067e
#
_entry.id   8840e72e067421d31118a3c76d75067e
#
_cell.length_a   1.000
_cell.length_b   1.000
_cell.length_c   1.000
_cell.angle_alpha   90.00
_cell.angle_beta   90.00
_cell.angle_gamma   90.00
#
_symmetry.space_group_name_H-M   'P 1'
#
loop_
_entity.id
_entity.type
_entity.pdbx_description
1 polymer ?
#
loop_
_entity_poly.entity_id
_entity_poly.type
_entity_poly.pdbx_seq_one_letter_code
_entity_poly.pdbx_strand_id
1 'polypeptide(L)'
;WKGKYMARDSEFQRERKKKQLRQSMVTNDKVRSAPVSWAEDHRRTVNVAGIVVAVLVLAVVLAWFVAERLWRYKTYEVSWRTDVSNASSAGYVSYGDGIVVMNKDGATYYDKKGTKVWSAPYDMSNPKANVKGDYLLIYDLKGKNFAICNKSGITGSGTTSQIITKGVIASTGVTVLQLEDQDASLISYYRNTGEELAVSIRNPLQIDGYPLDISVSPNGQQLAVSYYSISEGVGTSSISFYDFEKGKEAADRIVASFDYSENGAYVPKVVYLSDTKAFAVGDCCISFFDVSNRTAITRKDIAVEGEIQRIFYNNEYLGLVVRDEAKTGYQLHIYTSEGNENAVTEQDELHTGYAFQQRNIVMY
;
A
#
# COMPACT_ATOMS: atom_id res chain seq x y z
N TRP A 1 -9.83 -100.61 -57.60
CA TRP A 1 -8.88 -99.57 -58.08
C TRP A 1 -9.25 -98.13 -57.67
N LYS A 2 -10.43 -97.85 -57.14
CA LYS A 2 -10.82 -96.45 -56.68
C LYS A 2 -10.41 -96.09 -55.27
N GLY A 3 -10.09 -97.03 -54.40
CA GLY A 3 -9.76 -96.77 -52.97
C GLY A 3 -8.32 -96.23 -52.70
N LYS A 4 -7.36 -96.47 -53.59
CA LYS A 4 -5.95 -96.13 -53.39
C LYS A 4 -5.60 -94.68 -53.78
N TYR A 5 -6.43 -94.05 -54.64
CA TYR A 5 -6.23 -92.67 -55.05
C TYR A 5 -6.81 -91.65 -54.05
N MET A 6 -7.90 -91.97 -53.35
CA MET A 6 -8.48 -91.08 -52.34
C MET A 6 -7.67 -90.95 -51.02
N ALA A 7 -6.94 -92.06 -50.64
CA ALA A 7 -6.10 -92.00 -49.43
C ALA A 7 -4.83 -91.16 -49.67
N ARG A 8 -4.29 -91.15 -50.86
CA ARG A 8 -3.08 -90.37 -51.20
C ARG A 8 -3.35 -88.87 -51.32
N ASP A 9 -4.54 -88.44 -51.74
CA ASP A 9 -4.96 -87.07 -51.83
C ASP A 9 -5.24 -86.50 -50.44
N SER A 10 -5.79 -87.28 -49.51
CA SER A 10 -6.06 -86.85 -48.17
C SER A 10 -4.77 -86.71 -47.34
N GLU A 11 -3.74 -87.48 -47.54
CA GLU A 11 -2.42 -87.35 -46.93
C GLU A 11 -1.68 -86.08 -47.46
N PHE A 12 -1.75 -85.86 -48.78
CA PHE A 12 -1.13 -84.69 -49.38
C PHE A 12 -1.80 -83.34 -48.91
N GLN A 13 -3.10 -83.36 -48.73
CA GLN A 13 -3.81 -82.26 -48.20
C GLN A 13 -3.50 -82.03 -46.68
N ARG A 14 -3.30 -83.12 -45.92
CA ARG A 14 -2.88 -83.03 -44.52
C ARG A 14 -1.42 -82.51 -44.39
N GLU A 15 -0.55 -82.89 -45.25
CA GLU A 15 0.84 -82.40 -45.27
C GLU A 15 0.91 -80.92 -45.67
N ARG A 16 0.12 -80.52 -46.68
CA ARG A 16 0.02 -79.10 -47.06
C ARG A 16 -0.53 -78.22 -45.86
N LYS A 17 -1.57 -78.69 -45.20
CA LYS A 17 -2.10 -78.01 -44.01
C LYS A 17 -1.09 -77.94 -42.88
N LYS A 18 -0.32 -79.00 -42.62
CA LYS A 18 0.78 -78.99 -41.59
C LYS A 18 1.90 -78.04 -42.00
N LYS A 19 2.26 -77.95 -43.28
CA LYS A 19 3.27 -77.00 -43.77
C LYS A 19 2.78 -75.55 -43.62
N GLN A 20 1.53 -75.29 -43.96
CA GLN A 20 0.92 -73.95 -43.80
C GLN A 20 0.82 -73.57 -42.35
N LEU A 21 0.44 -74.49 -41.43
CA LEU A 21 0.41 -74.20 -39.98
C LEU A 21 1.82 -73.93 -39.41
N ARG A 22 2.85 -74.69 -39.86
CA ARG A 22 4.24 -74.47 -39.49
C ARG A 22 4.76 -73.11 -40.02
N GLN A 23 4.40 -72.71 -41.25
CA GLN A 23 4.76 -71.39 -41.77
C GLN A 23 4.03 -70.24 -41.05
N SER A 24 2.76 -70.41 -40.63
CA SER A 24 2.04 -69.42 -39.88
C SER A 24 2.54 -69.32 -38.46
N MET A 25 3.03 -70.41 -37.87
CA MET A 25 3.67 -70.34 -36.52
C MET A 25 5.04 -69.64 -36.54
N VAL A 26 5.84 -69.89 -37.59
CA VAL A 26 7.16 -69.24 -37.74
C VAL A 26 7.02 -67.74 -38.09
N THR A 27 5.95 -67.37 -38.79
CA THR A 27 5.68 -65.96 -39.06
C THR A 27 5.11 -65.23 -37.83
N ASN A 28 4.44 -65.93 -36.88
CA ASN A 28 3.92 -65.32 -35.69
C ASN A 28 5.00 -65.11 -34.61
N ASP A 29 6.06 -65.88 -34.57
CA ASP A 29 7.20 -65.66 -33.64
C ASP A 29 8.13 -64.54 -34.12
N LYS A 30 8.08 -64.10 -35.38
CA LYS A 30 8.84 -62.92 -35.83
C LYS A 30 8.16 -61.58 -35.67
N VAL A 31 6.91 -61.53 -35.20
CA VAL A 31 6.14 -60.29 -35.01
C VAL A 31 6.19 -59.81 -33.53
N ARG A 32 6.91 -60.47 -32.63
CA ARG A 32 6.98 -60.10 -31.19
C ARG A 32 8.35 -59.65 -30.72
N SER A 33 9.04 -58.85 -31.47
CA SER A 33 10.11 -58.02 -30.89
C SER A 33 10.14 -56.70 -31.65
N ALA A 34 9.09 -55.89 -31.44
CA ALA A 34 9.26 -54.44 -31.57
C ALA A 34 10.34 -54.03 -30.56
N PRO A 35 11.36 -53.27 -30.94
CA PRO A 35 12.34 -52.79 -29.94
C PRO A 35 11.58 -52.02 -28.88
N VAL A 36 11.57 -52.52 -27.65
CA VAL A 36 11.10 -51.80 -26.49
C VAL A 36 11.86 -50.47 -26.54
N SER A 37 11.14 -49.37 -26.62
CA SER A 37 11.81 -48.08 -26.68
C SER A 37 12.67 -47.93 -25.43
N TRP A 38 13.88 -47.41 -25.59
CA TRP A 38 14.82 -47.18 -24.48
C TRP A 38 14.11 -46.56 -23.25
N ALA A 39 13.10 -45.73 -23.45
CA ALA A 39 12.26 -45.10 -22.43
C ALA A 39 11.38 -46.07 -21.63
N GLU A 40 10.96 -47.26 -22.22
CA GLU A 40 10.18 -48.26 -21.46
C GLU A 40 11.05 -49.13 -20.59
N ASP A 41 12.25 -49.45 -21.03
CA ASP A 41 13.22 -50.27 -20.27
C ASP A 41 13.81 -49.49 -19.06
N HIS A 42 13.90 -48.14 -19.19
CA HIS A 42 14.43 -47.25 -18.16
C HIS A 42 13.34 -46.40 -17.46
N ARG A 43 12.08 -46.76 -17.59
CA ARG A 43 10.96 -45.96 -17.05
C ARG A 43 11.08 -45.62 -15.57
N ARG A 44 11.61 -46.52 -14.76
CA ARG A 44 11.86 -46.25 -13.31
C ARG A 44 13.01 -45.27 -13.09
N THR A 45 14.11 -45.44 -13.83
CA THR A 45 15.27 -44.54 -13.75
C THR A 45 14.96 -43.15 -14.30
N VAL A 46 14.20 -43.02 -15.38
CA VAL A 46 13.76 -41.75 -15.96
C VAL A 46 12.79 -41.01 -14.99
N ASN A 47 11.85 -41.75 -14.39
CA ASN A 47 10.95 -41.19 -13.39
C ASN A 47 11.69 -40.72 -12.12
N VAL A 48 12.64 -41.51 -11.63
CA VAL A 48 13.46 -41.12 -10.45
C VAL A 48 14.35 -39.93 -10.79
N ALA A 49 14.97 -39.87 -11.94
CA ALA A 49 15.75 -38.73 -12.41
C ALA A 49 14.87 -37.47 -12.55
N GLY A 50 13.65 -37.61 -13.10
CA GLY A 50 12.65 -36.52 -13.19
C GLY A 50 12.25 -35.98 -11.82
N ILE A 51 12.02 -36.85 -10.85
CA ILE A 51 11.69 -36.44 -9.45
C ILE A 51 12.89 -35.73 -8.81
N VAL A 52 14.10 -36.23 -8.99
CA VAL A 52 15.32 -35.58 -8.44
C VAL A 52 15.51 -34.19 -9.04
N VAL A 53 15.34 -34.04 -10.35
CA VAL A 53 15.41 -32.72 -11.01
C VAL A 53 14.33 -31.78 -10.50
N ALA A 54 13.09 -32.25 -10.35
CA ALA A 54 11.98 -31.45 -9.81
C ALA A 54 12.26 -31.00 -8.36
N VAL A 55 12.81 -31.87 -7.51
CA VAL A 55 13.20 -31.55 -6.13
C VAL A 55 14.35 -30.54 -6.11
N LEU A 56 15.34 -30.68 -6.99
CA LEU A 56 16.44 -29.71 -7.10
C LEU A 56 15.93 -28.31 -7.56
N VAL A 57 15.06 -28.26 -8.56
CA VAL A 57 14.45 -27.02 -9.01
C VAL A 57 13.64 -26.37 -7.89
N LEU A 58 12.84 -27.17 -7.16
CA LEU A 58 12.08 -26.66 -6.00
C LEU A 58 13.01 -26.13 -4.91
N ALA A 59 14.10 -26.83 -4.62
CA ALA A 59 15.09 -26.40 -3.63
C ALA A 59 15.79 -25.10 -4.04
N VAL A 60 16.13 -24.94 -5.33
CA VAL A 60 16.71 -23.69 -5.85
C VAL A 60 15.72 -22.54 -5.77
N VAL A 61 14.45 -22.77 -6.13
CA VAL A 61 13.39 -21.75 -6.03
C VAL A 61 13.15 -21.37 -4.57
N LEU A 62 13.10 -22.33 -3.66
CA LEU A 62 13.00 -22.09 -2.22
C LEU A 62 14.22 -21.32 -1.67
N ALA A 63 15.42 -21.73 -2.04
CA ALA A 63 16.64 -21.03 -1.64
C ALA A 63 16.69 -19.59 -2.17
N TRP A 64 16.28 -19.38 -3.41
CA TRP A 64 16.15 -18.03 -4.00
C TRP A 64 15.11 -17.20 -3.24
N PHE A 65 13.93 -17.76 -2.97
CA PHE A 65 12.86 -17.09 -2.21
C PHE A 65 13.30 -16.72 -0.77
N VAL A 66 14.00 -17.65 -0.09
CA VAL A 66 14.54 -17.40 1.26
C VAL A 66 15.66 -16.36 1.21
N ALA A 67 16.56 -16.44 0.23
CA ALA A 67 17.64 -15.47 0.06
C ALA A 67 17.07 -14.06 -0.19
N GLU A 68 16.06 -13.90 -1.05
CA GLU A 68 15.39 -12.62 -1.31
C GLU A 68 14.71 -12.07 -0.03
N ARG A 69 14.11 -12.94 0.78
CA ARG A 69 13.44 -12.54 2.03
C ARG A 69 14.40 -12.19 3.17
N LEU A 70 15.60 -12.79 3.17
CA LEU A 70 16.64 -12.55 4.18
C LEU A 70 17.68 -11.51 3.74
N TRP A 71 17.57 -10.98 2.53
CA TRP A 71 18.53 -10.01 2.00
C TRP A 71 18.44 -8.71 2.77
N ARG A 72 19.48 -8.41 3.53
CA ARG A 72 19.67 -7.11 4.20
C ARG A 72 20.69 -6.31 3.41
N TYR A 73 20.26 -5.17 2.89
CA TYR A 73 21.16 -4.23 2.25
C TYR A 73 22.08 -3.60 3.30
N LYS A 74 23.39 -3.83 3.19
CA LYS A 74 24.39 -3.28 4.11
C LYS A 74 25.14 -2.09 3.53
N THR A 75 25.00 -1.85 2.23
CA THR A 75 25.71 -0.80 1.50
C THR A 75 24.75 -0.08 0.58
N TYR A 76 25.05 1.18 0.31
CA TYR A 76 24.33 1.99 -0.68
C TYR A 76 25.30 2.53 -1.71
N GLU A 77 24.82 2.78 -2.92
CA GLU A 77 25.52 3.45 -3.98
C GLU A 77 24.85 4.80 -4.27
N VAL A 78 25.66 5.85 -4.37
CA VAL A 78 25.15 7.20 -4.67
C VAL A 78 24.88 7.28 -6.18
N SER A 79 23.63 7.29 -6.58
CA SER A 79 23.22 7.36 -7.98
C SER A 79 23.49 8.74 -8.60
N TRP A 80 23.27 9.80 -7.82
CA TRP A 80 23.51 11.19 -8.27
C TRP A 80 23.63 12.14 -7.08
N ARG A 81 24.20 13.32 -7.35
CA ARG A 81 24.29 14.43 -6.38
C ARG A 81 23.91 15.72 -7.09
N THR A 82 23.28 16.63 -6.37
CA THR A 82 23.00 17.99 -6.83
C THR A 82 23.19 18.98 -5.70
N ASP A 83 23.64 20.17 -6.04
CA ASP A 83 23.73 21.26 -5.08
C ASP A 83 22.37 21.96 -4.99
N VAL A 84 21.90 22.15 -3.77
CA VAL A 84 20.65 22.84 -3.48
C VAL A 84 20.98 24.17 -2.81
N SER A 85 20.55 25.27 -3.42
CA SER A 85 20.67 26.59 -2.80
C SER A 85 19.82 26.63 -1.51
N ASN A 86 20.41 27.15 -0.43
CA ASN A 86 19.78 27.22 0.90
C ASN A 86 19.39 25.85 1.47
N ALA A 87 20.24 24.83 1.27
CA ALA A 87 19.99 23.45 1.69
C ALA A 87 19.65 23.29 3.18
N SER A 88 20.15 24.16 4.05
CA SER A 88 19.87 24.15 5.50
C SER A 88 18.42 24.46 5.86
N SER A 89 17.67 25.13 4.97
CA SER A 89 16.25 25.49 5.15
C SER A 89 15.33 24.78 4.14
N ALA A 90 15.87 23.86 3.32
CA ALA A 90 15.11 23.16 2.33
C ALA A 90 14.32 22.00 2.96
N GLY A 91 13.05 21.83 2.53
CA GLY A 91 12.25 20.64 2.76
C GLY A 91 12.40 19.66 1.61
N TYR A 92 12.29 18.38 1.92
CA TYR A 92 12.39 17.30 0.94
C TYR A 92 11.16 16.40 1.05
N VAL A 93 10.57 16.04 -0.09
CA VAL A 93 9.45 15.10 -0.14
C VAL A 93 9.59 14.15 -1.32
N SER A 94 9.37 12.86 -1.07
CA SER A 94 9.31 11.85 -2.12
C SER A 94 8.09 12.10 -3.01
N TYR A 95 8.29 12.14 -4.33
CA TYR A 95 7.24 12.40 -5.29
C TYR A 95 7.47 11.60 -6.57
N GLY A 96 6.48 10.80 -6.97
CA GLY A 96 6.63 9.88 -8.09
C GLY A 96 7.81 8.91 -7.89
N ASP A 97 8.75 8.92 -8.83
CA ASP A 97 9.99 8.14 -8.77
C ASP A 97 11.22 8.98 -8.39
N GLY A 98 11.01 10.19 -7.91
CA GLY A 98 12.06 11.14 -7.58
C GLY A 98 11.79 11.92 -6.29
N ILE A 99 12.30 13.14 -6.22
CA ILE A 99 12.24 13.99 -5.03
C ILE A 99 11.88 15.43 -5.39
N VAL A 100 11.01 16.05 -4.61
CA VAL A 100 10.79 17.50 -4.65
C VAL A 100 11.58 18.15 -3.54
N VAL A 101 12.37 19.12 -3.91
CA VAL A 101 13.09 20.01 -3.00
C VAL A 101 12.35 21.33 -2.95
N MET A 102 12.01 21.80 -1.76
CA MET A 102 11.24 23.02 -1.57
C MET A 102 11.91 23.94 -0.54
N ASN A 103 11.83 25.22 -0.79
CA ASN A 103 12.25 26.28 0.12
C ASN A 103 11.23 27.42 0.10
N LYS A 104 11.55 28.60 0.67
CA LYS A 104 10.65 29.76 0.72
C LYS A 104 10.29 30.31 -0.65
N ASP A 105 11.21 30.21 -1.61
CA ASP A 105 11.12 30.87 -2.93
C ASP A 105 10.51 29.96 -4.00
N GLY A 106 10.38 28.65 -3.71
CA GLY A 106 9.82 27.71 -4.67
C GLY A 106 10.16 26.26 -4.39
N ALA A 107 9.69 25.39 -5.30
CA ALA A 107 9.96 23.96 -5.31
C ALA A 107 10.56 23.53 -6.65
N THR A 108 11.39 22.49 -6.61
CA THR A 108 12.00 21.88 -7.79
C THR A 108 11.86 20.35 -7.71
N TYR A 109 11.33 19.75 -8.76
CA TYR A 109 11.25 18.30 -8.88
C TYR A 109 12.43 17.76 -9.68
N TYR A 110 13.10 16.78 -9.08
CA TYR A 110 14.16 15.98 -9.69
C TYR A 110 13.70 14.53 -9.82
N ASP A 111 13.89 13.94 -11.00
CA ASP A 111 13.61 12.54 -11.24
C ASP A 111 14.64 11.62 -10.57
N LYS A 112 14.45 10.30 -10.67
CA LYS A 112 15.38 9.29 -10.10
C LYS A 112 16.79 9.36 -10.66
N LYS A 113 17.03 10.08 -11.77
CA LYS A 113 18.36 10.30 -12.36
C LYS A 113 19.00 11.63 -11.92
N GLY A 114 18.27 12.43 -11.11
CA GLY A 114 18.69 13.75 -10.70
C GLY A 114 18.47 14.82 -11.77
N THR A 115 17.68 14.52 -12.80
CA THR A 115 17.32 15.50 -13.83
C THR A 115 16.23 16.41 -13.30
N LYS A 116 16.43 17.73 -13.40
CA LYS A 116 15.40 18.73 -13.09
C LYS A 116 14.26 18.63 -14.11
N VAL A 117 13.08 18.24 -13.63
CA VAL A 117 11.89 18.08 -14.48
C VAL A 117 11.11 19.39 -14.57
N TRP A 118 10.81 20.01 -13.41
CA TRP A 118 10.13 21.30 -13.35
C TRP A 118 10.59 22.11 -12.12
N SER A 119 10.26 23.40 -12.15
CA SER A 119 10.43 24.33 -11.04
C SER A 119 9.16 25.16 -10.89
N ALA A 120 8.72 25.32 -9.67
CA ALA A 120 7.50 26.02 -9.27
C ALA A 120 7.88 27.19 -8.35
N PRO A 121 7.97 28.42 -8.84
CA PRO A 121 8.23 29.58 -8.01
C PRO A 121 6.98 29.93 -7.17
N TYR A 122 7.18 30.30 -5.91
CA TYR A 122 6.20 30.83 -5.00
C TYR A 122 6.90 31.66 -3.91
N ASP A 123 6.12 32.35 -3.09
CA ASP A 123 6.60 33.04 -1.89
C ASP A 123 5.81 32.51 -0.68
N MET A 124 6.50 31.69 0.14
CA MET A 124 5.94 31.06 1.33
C MET A 124 6.94 31.11 2.48
N SER A 125 6.47 31.46 3.65
CA SER A 125 7.34 31.58 4.83
C SER A 125 7.70 30.24 5.45
N ASN A 126 6.76 29.29 5.45
CA ASN A 126 6.92 27.96 6.05
C ASN A 126 6.26 26.87 5.16
N PRO A 127 6.84 26.57 3.99
CA PRO A 127 6.23 25.62 3.06
C PRO A 127 6.18 24.21 3.64
N LYS A 128 5.03 23.58 3.54
CA LYS A 128 4.76 22.18 3.85
C LYS A 128 4.21 21.50 2.62
N ALA A 129 4.44 20.19 2.52
CA ALA A 129 3.97 19.41 1.39
C ALA A 129 3.10 18.24 1.83
N ASN A 130 2.12 17.91 1.01
CA ASN A 130 1.33 16.70 1.08
C ASN A 130 1.25 16.06 -0.30
N VAL A 131 1.50 14.76 -0.39
CA VAL A 131 1.53 14.01 -1.65
C VAL A 131 0.49 12.90 -1.62
N LYS A 132 -0.28 12.76 -2.69
CA LYS A 132 -1.16 11.61 -2.92
C LYS A 132 -1.26 11.30 -4.42
N GLY A 133 -0.84 10.10 -4.80
CA GLY A 133 -0.79 9.71 -6.21
C GLY A 133 0.12 10.63 -7.05
N ASP A 134 -0.42 11.19 -8.11
CA ASP A 134 0.31 12.06 -9.05
C ASP A 134 0.23 13.56 -8.67
N TYR A 135 -0.38 13.88 -7.53
CA TYR A 135 -0.53 15.26 -7.09
C TYR A 135 0.30 15.58 -5.84
N LEU A 136 0.77 16.80 -5.81
CA LEU A 136 1.53 17.40 -4.72
C LEU A 136 0.88 18.74 -4.38
N LEU A 137 0.49 18.91 -3.12
CA LEU A 137 0.11 20.17 -2.54
C LEU A 137 1.32 20.76 -1.81
N ILE A 138 1.63 22.02 -2.05
CA ILE A 138 2.55 22.82 -1.23
C ILE A 138 1.73 23.97 -0.64
N TYR A 139 1.79 24.17 0.65
CA TYR A 139 1.05 25.22 1.35
C TYR A 139 1.92 25.90 2.41
N ASP A 140 1.66 27.18 2.63
CA ASP A 140 2.35 27.96 3.65
C ASP A 140 1.70 27.75 5.01
N LEU A 141 2.34 26.95 5.87
CA LEU A 141 1.85 26.70 7.22
C LEU A 141 1.92 27.99 8.05
N LYS A 142 0.78 28.45 8.60
CA LYS A 142 0.60 29.73 9.24
C LYS A 142 0.69 30.94 8.27
N GLY A 143 0.68 30.68 6.97
CA GLY A 143 0.50 31.63 5.90
C GLY A 143 -0.84 31.42 5.19
N LYS A 144 -0.97 31.94 3.98
CA LYS A 144 -2.23 31.91 3.19
C LYS A 144 -2.07 31.34 1.80
N ASN A 145 -0.83 31.14 1.33
CA ASN A 145 -0.57 30.74 -0.04
C ASN A 145 -0.51 29.21 -0.17
N PHE A 146 -0.96 28.70 -1.29
CA PHE A 146 -0.80 27.29 -1.66
C PHE A 146 -0.58 27.13 -3.16
N ALA A 147 0.06 26.04 -3.55
CA ALA A 147 0.28 25.61 -4.92
C ALA A 147 -0.02 24.12 -5.07
N ILE A 148 -0.66 23.75 -6.14
CA ILE A 148 -0.97 22.37 -6.50
C ILE A 148 -0.12 22.03 -7.73
N CYS A 149 0.61 20.94 -7.65
CA CYS A 149 1.49 20.48 -8.70
C CYS A 149 1.14 19.04 -9.12
N ASN A 150 1.49 18.71 -10.35
CA ASN A 150 1.53 17.33 -10.81
C ASN A 150 2.89 17.03 -11.48
N LYS A 151 3.03 15.90 -12.16
CA LYS A 151 4.28 15.51 -12.84
C LYS A 151 4.75 16.53 -13.89
N SER A 152 3.86 17.40 -14.40
CA SER A 152 4.18 18.41 -15.41
C SER A 152 4.49 19.81 -14.82
N GLY A 153 4.30 20.00 -13.51
CA GLY A 153 4.51 21.28 -12.83
C GLY A 153 3.26 21.78 -12.11
N ILE A 154 3.16 23.12 -11.92
CA ILE A 154 2.01 23.74 -11.26
C ILE A 154 0.76 23.56 -12.12
N THR A 155 -0.31 23.04 -11.51
CA THR A 155 -1.65 22.94 -12.10
C THR A 155 -2.58 24.03 -11.60
N GLY A 156 -2.34 24.50 -10.35
CA GLY A 156 -3.13 25.54 -9.73
C GLY A 156 -2.41 26.15 -8.54
N SER A 157 -2.86 27.33 -8.14
CA SER A 157 -2.39 28.02 -6.94
C SER A 157 -3.49 28.96 -6.44
N GLY A 158 -3.38 29.38 -5.19
CA GLY A 158 -4.32 30.32 -4.61
C GLY A 158 -3.82 30.95 -3.33
N THR A 159 -4.61 31.91 -2.86
CA THR A 159 -4.41 32.58 -1.57
C THR A 159 -5.72 32.50 -0.80
N THR A 160 -5.68 31.96 0.39
CA THR A 160 -6.84 31.81 1.28
C THR A 160 -7.16 33.12 2.03
N SER A 161 -8.41 33.25 2.47
CA SER A 161 -8.82 34.38 3.29
C SER A 161 -8.23 34.35 4.71
N GLN A 162 -8.13 33.15 5.30
CA GLN A 162 -7.59 32.91 6.65
C GLN A 162 -6.26 32.14 6.56
N ILE A 163 -5.63 31.98 7.72
CA ILE A 163 -4.35 31.29 7.89
C ILE A 163 -4.54 29.79 7.69
N ILE A 164 -3.67 29.15 6.91
CA ILE A 164 -3.66 27.71 6.69
C ILE A 164 -2.97 27.03 7.87
N THR A 165 -3.68 26.14 8.56
CA THR A 165 -3.13 25.32 9.64
C THR A 165 -2.77 23.92 9.18
N LYS A 166 -3.45 23.42 8.15
CA LYS A 166 -3.17 22.13 7.51
C LYS A 166 -3.67 22.07 6.08
N GLY A 167 -2.97 21.30 5.24
CA GLY A 167 -3.40 21.02 3.88
C GLY A 167 -3.21 19.55 3.54
N VAL A 168 -4.20 18.95 2.89
CA VAL A 168 -4.16 17.59 2.35
C VAL A 168 -4.68 17.56 0.92
N ILE A 169 -4.21 16.59 0.13
CA ILE A 169 -4.58 16.45 -1.27
C ILE A 169 -5.04 15.02 -1.56
N ALA A 170 -6.05 14.89 -2.41
CA ALA A 170 -6.54 13.63 -2.94
C ALA A 170 -5.76 13.19 -4.19
N SER A 171 -5.86 11.93 -4.59
CA SER A 171 -5.25 11.43 -5.83
C SER A 171 -5.87 12.02 -7.10
N THR A 172 -7.02 12.67 -6.98
CA THR A 172 -7.70 13.44 -8.05
C THR A 172 -7.22 14.88 -8.16
N GLY A 173 -6.35 15.34 -7.23
CA GLY A 173 -5.90 16.73 -7.13
C GLY A 173 -6.85 17.64 -6.34
N VAL A 174 -7.98 17.14 -5.86
CA VAL A 174 -8.84 17.87 -4.92
C VAL A 174 -8.03 18.15 -3.65
N THR A 175 -7.94 19.41 -3.30
CA THR A 175 -7.19 19.90 -2.16
C THR A 175 -8.13 20.34 -1.06
N VAL A 176 -7.82 19.99 0.18
CA VAL A 176 -8.57 20.40 1.36
C VAL A 176 -7.63 21.16 2.29
N LEU A 177 -8.02 22.37 2.64
CA LEU A 177 -7.27 23.24 3.54
C LEU A 177 -8.08 23.49 4.80
N GLN A 178 -7.43 23.27 5.94
CA GLN A 178 -7.92 23.69 7.26
C GLN A 178 -7.40 25.09 7.52
N LEU A 179 -8.33 25.99 7.78
CA LEU A 179 -8.08 27.42 7.99
C LEU A 179 -8.48 27.82 9.40
N GLU A 180 -7.72 28.71 10.00
CA GLU A 180 -7.95 29.23 11.34
C GLU A 180 -8.69 30.58 11.26
N ASP A 181 -9.87 30.65 11.88
CA ASP A 181 -10.64 31.87 12.09
C ASP A 181 -10.67 32.16 13.60
N GLN A 182 -11.16 33.33 14.02
CA GLN A 182 -11.07 33.81 15.43
C GLN A 182 -11.75 32.85 16.42
N ASP A 183 -12.94 32.35 16.09
CA ASP A 183 -13.81 31.54 16.96
C ASP A 183 -14.28 30.25 16.30
N ALA A 184 -13.78 29.95 15.10
CA ALA A 184 -14.13 28.76 14.35
C ALA A 184 -12.94 28.23 13.55
N SER A 185 -12.99 26.96 13.20
CA SER A 185 -12.17 26.39 12.14
C SER A 185 -12.99 26.26 10.87
N LEU A 186 -12.39 26.61 9.74
CA LEU A 186 -12.98 26.47 8.43
C LEU A 186 -12.20 25.42 7.65
N ILE A 187 -12.89 24.48 7.04
CA ILE A 187 -12.30 23.50 6.13
C ILE A 187 -12.86 23.78 4.74
N SER A 188 -11.99 24.21 3.84
CA SER A 188 -12.34 24.61 2.46
C SER A 188 -11.75 23.64 1.44
N TYR A 189 -12.48 23.43 0.36
CA TYR A 189 -12.13 22.54 -0.73
C TYR A 189 -11.76 23.33 -1.99
N TYR A 190 -10.72 22.87 -2.68
CA TYR A 190 -10.21 23.48 -3.90
C TYR A 190 -10.05 22.41 -5.00
N ARG A 191 -10.32 22.82 -6.24
CA ARG A 191 -9.99 22.01 -7.41
C ARG A 191 -8.47 21.95 -7.62
N ASN A 192 -8.02 21.02 -8.44
CA ASN A 192 -6.62 20.96 -8.87
C ASN A 192 -6.14 22.21 -9.62
N THR A 193 -7.05 23.08 -10.04
CA THR A 193 -6.77 24.40 -10.64
C THR A 193 -6.55 25.53 -9.61
N GLY A 194 -6.74 25.24 -8.31
CA GLY A 194 -6.71 26.24 -7.23
C GLY A 194 -8.02 27.00 -7.03
N GLU A 195 -9.07 26.71 -7.81
CA GLU A 195 -10.40 27.29 -7.66
C GLU A 195 -11.08 26.72 -6.40
N GLU A 196 -11.63 27.61 -5.55
CA GLU A 196 -12.39 27.21 -4.37
C GLU A 196 -13.74 26.60 -4.78
N LEU A 197 -14.06 25.46 -4.20
CA LEU A 197 -15.36 24.81 -4.38
C LEU A 197 -16.35 25.40 -3.36
N ALA A 198 -17.62 25.50 -3.76
CA ALA A 198 -18.70 25.94 -2.86
C ALA A 198 -19.03 24.86 -1.81
N VAL A 199 -17.98 24.27 -1.22
CA VAL A 199 -18.04 23.21 -0.21
C VAL A 199 -17.10 23.61 0.92
N SER A 200 -17.66 23.90 2.08
CA SER A 200 -16.90 24.20 3.28
C SER A 200 -17.58 23.63 4.50
N ILE A 201 -16.79 23.38 5.54
CA ILE A 201 -17.26 23.01 6.86
C ILE A 201 -16.80 24.11 7.80
N ARG A 202 -17.72 24.75 8.50
CA ARG A 202 -17.41 25.71 9.56
C ARG A 202 -17.73 25.08 10.91
N ASN A 203 -16.71 24.89 11.72
CA ASN A 203 -16.80 24.27 13.02
C ASN A 203 -16.56 25.32 14.11
N PRO A 204 -17.60 25.77 14.84
CA PRO A 204 -17.42 26.59 16.02
C PRO A 204 -16.60 25.84 17.06
N LEU A 205 -15.49 26.44 17.52
CA LEU A 205 -14.53 25.75 18.42
C LEU A 205 -15.15 25.39 19.77
N GLN A 206 -16.15 26.17 20.23
CA GLN A 206 -16.84 25.93 21.52
C GLN A 206 -17.82 24.74 21.44
N ILE A 207 -18.31 24.38 20.27
CA ILE A 207 -19.33 23.32 20.06
C ILE A 207 -18.67 22.05 19.59
N ASP A 208 -17.92 22.14 18.50
CA ASP A 208 -17.38 20.98 17.78
C ASP A 208 -15.94 20.63 18.23
N GLY A 209 -15.31 21.53 18.99
CA GLY A 209 -13.92 21.40 19.40
C GLY A 209 -12.93 21.87 18.33
N TYR A 210 -11.66 21.70 18.63
CA TYR A 210 -10.55 22.09 17.75
C TYR A 210 -10.15 20.92 16.85
N PRO A 211 -10.12 21.09 15.52
CA PRO A 211 -9.68 20.05 14.61
C PRO A 211 -8.16 19.87 14.72
N LEU A 212 -7.74 18.69 15.16
CA LEU A 212 -6.33 18.32 15.32
C LEU A 212 -5.70 17.85 14.01
N ASP A 213 -6.46 17.08 13.23
CA ASP A 213 -6.01 16.49 11.98
C ASP A 213 -7.15 16.32 10.99
N ILE A 214 -6.81 16.40 9.69
CA ILE A 214 -7.72 16.15 8.58
C ILE A 214 -7.09 15.15 7.60
N SER A 215 -7.92 14.33 7.00
CA SER A 215 -7.51 13.42 5.93
C SER A 215 -8.62 13.25 4.90
N VAL A 216 -8.29 13.46 3.64
CA VAL A 216 -9.20 13.29 2.50
C VAL A 216 -9.02 11.91 1.87
N SER A 217 -10.12 11.29 1.44
CA SER A 217 -10.07 10.03 0.69
C SER A 217 -9.33 10.20 -0.65
N PRO A 218 -8.70 9.16 -1.20
CA PRO A 218 -8.01 9.24 -2.50
C PRO A 218 -8.88 9.78 -3.64
N ASN A 219 -10.17 9.48 -3.68
CA ASN A 219 -11.13 10.00 -4.67
C ASN A 219 -11.58 11.45 -4.42
N GLY A 220 -11.26 12.02 -3.24
CA GLY A 220 -11.59 13.40 -2.88
C GLY A 220 -13.03 13.63 -2.41
N GLN A 221 -13.85 12.58 -2.22
CA GLN A 221 -15.27 12.70 -1.89
C GLN A 221 -15.56 12.58 -0.40
N GLN A 222 -14.64 12.04 0.40
CA GLN A 222 -14.82 11.84 1.83
C GLN A 222 -13.70 12.54 2.60
N LEU A 223 -14.03 12.99 3.80
CA LEU A 223 -13.10 13.61 4.74
C LEU A 223 -13.26 12.98 6.11
N ALA A 224 -12.15 12.67 6.77
CA ALA A 224 -12.10 12.39 8.20
C ALA A 224 -11.44 13.54 8.91
N VAL A 225 -12.02 13.95 10.03
CA VAL A 225 -11.49 15.01 10.89
C VAL A 225 -11.39 14.49 12.31
N SER A 226 -10.22 14.64 12.91
CA SER A 226 -10.03 14.41 14.33
C SER A 226 -10.24 15.72 15.08
N TYR A 227 -11.10 15.72 16.08
CA TYR A 227 -11.41 16.85 16.93
C TYR A 227 -10.94 16.61 18.36
N TYR A 228 -10.67 17.71 19.05
CA TYR A 228 -10.46 17.74 20.50
C TYR A 228 -11.31 18.83 21.12
N SER A 229 -12.16 18.46 22.06
CA SER A 229 -13.04 19.36 22.79
C SER A 229 -12.77 19.27 24.29
N ILE A 230 -13.08 20.35 25.01
CA ILE A 230 -13.03 20.38 26.45
C ILE A 230 -14.44 20.72 26.95
N SER A 231 -15.04 19.78 27.66
CA SER A 231 -16.35 19.97 28.29
C SER A 231 -16.24 19.72 29.80
N GLU A 232 -16.70 20.67 30.62
CA GLU A 232 -16.66 20.56 32.08
C GLU A 232 -15.26 20.26 32.65
N GLY A 233 -14.21 20.73 31.99
CA GLY A 233 -12.80 20.50 32.36
C GLY A 233 -12.22 19.14 31.93
N VAL A 234 -12.98 18.33 31.22
CA VAL A 234 -12.53 17.06 30.67
C VAL A 234 -12.27 17.21 29.18
N GLY A 235 -11.06 16.86 28.76
CA GLY A 235 -10.70 16.82 27.35
C GLY A 235 -11.12 15.51 26.71
N THR A 236 -11.75 15.56 25.53
CA THR A 236 -12.18 14.40 24.76
C THR A 236 -11.82 14.55 23.29
N SER A 237 -11.41 13.46 22.67
CA SER A 237 -11.24 13.41 21.22
C SER A 237 -12.43 12.74 20.54
N SER A 238 -12.70 13.14 19.30
CA SER A 238 -13.66 12.49 18.43
C SER A 238 -13.16 12.45 16.99
N ILE A 239 -13.61 11.47 16.22
CA ILE A 239 -13.35 11.37 14.77
C ILE A 239 -14.69 11.47 14.06
N SER A 240 -14.83 12.47 13.20
CA SER A 240 -16.03 12.66 12.37
C SER A 240 -15.70 12.39 10.90
N PHE A 241 -16.58 11.66 10.24
CA PHE A 241 -16.51 11.34 8.82
C PHE A 241 -17.56 12.15 8.05
N TYR A 242 -17.14 12.76 6.97
CA TYR A 242 -17.97 13.59 6.09
C TYR A 242 -17.98 12.98 4.68
N ASP A 243 -19.13 13.05 4.02
CA ASP A 243 -19.29 12.64 2.63
C ASP A 243 -19.80 13.83 1.80
N PHE A 244 -19.07 14.17 0.76
CA PHE A 244 -19.35 15.29 -0.16
C PHE A 244 -19.88 14.78 -1.48
N GLU A 245 -20.47 13.60 -1.52
CA GLU A 245 -21.13 13.09 -2.72
C GLU A 245 -22.17 14.11 -3.23
N LYS A 246 -22.27 14.19 -4.53
CA LYS A 246 -23.11 15.16 -5.21
C LYS A 246 -24.58 15.04 -4.79
N GLY A 247 -25.18 16.14 -4.37
CA GLY A 247 -26.59 16.23 -4.00
C GLY A 247 -26.88 16.11 -2.50
N LYS A 248 -25.88 15.93 -1.63
CA LYS A 248 -26.10 15.96 -0.17
C LYS A 248 -26.19 17.42 0.34
N GLU A 249 -27.18 17.69 1.16
CA GLU A 249 -27.30 18.94 1.92
C GLU A 249 -26.18 19.07 2.95
N ALA A 250 -25.88 20.29 3.39
CA ALA A 250 -24.79 20.52 4.35
C ALA A 250 -24.99 19.77 5.68
N ALA A 251 -26.22 19.66 6.14
CA ALA A 251 -26.59 18.96 7.39
C ALA A 251 -26.39 17.44 7.30
N ASP A 252 -26.49 16.85 6.11
CA ASP A 252 -26.41 15.41 5.87
C ASP A 252 -24.99 14.95 5.53
N ARG A 253 -24.01 15.83 5.59
CA ARG A 253 -22.61 15.49 5.21
C ARG A 253 -21.88 14.68 6.28
N ILE A 254 -22.23 14.84 7.56
CA ILE A 254 -21.68 13.99 8.63
C ILE A 254 -22.34 12.62 8.53
N VAL A 255 -21.55 11.61 8.21
CA VAL A 255 -22.07 10.23 8.06
C VAL A 255 -21.81 9.36 9.27
N ALA A 256 -20.78 9.69 10.07
CA ALA A 256 -20.47 9.03 11.33
C ALA A 256 -19.61 9.93 12.21
N SER A 257 -19.75 9.78 13.53
CA SER A 257 -18.84 10.35 14.52
C SER A 257 -18.55 9.31 15.59
N PHE A 258 -17.30 9.20 15.99
CA PHE A 258 -16.81 8.25 16.98
C PHE A 258 -16.13 9.01 18.11
N ASP A 259 -16.63 8.82 19.29
CA ASP A 259 -16.16 9.45 20.52
C ASP A 259 -15.11 8.57 21.22
N TYR A 260 -14.18 9.16 21.93
CA TYR A 260 -13.11 8.50 22.68
C TYR A 260 -13.16 8.83 24.19
N SER A 261 -14.27 9.38 24.68
CA SER A 261 -14.44 9.76 26.08
C SER A 261 -14.34 8.57 27.03
N GLU A 262 -14.82 7.38 26.62
CA GLU A 262 -14.75 6.17 27.44
C GLU A 262 -13.31 5.74 27.76
N ASN A 263 -12.40 5.93 26.81
CA ASN A 263 -10.99 5.53 26.94
C ASN A 263 -10.10 6.71 27.35
N GLY A 264 -10.64 7.93 27.34
CA GLY A 264 -9.87 9.17 27.60
C GLY A 264 -8.76 9.41 26.58
N ALA A 265 -8.81 8.74 25.42
CA ALA A 265 -7.73 8.80 24.44
C ALA A 265 -7.66 10.17 23.76
N TYR A 266 -6.45 10.71 23.65
CA TYR A 266 -6.11 11.83 22.81
C TYR A 266 -5.72 11.31 21.42
N VAL A 267 -6.47 11.67 20.37
CA VAL A 267 -6.34 11.12 19.03
C VAL A 267 -5.92 12.19 18.02
N PRO A 268 -4.62 12.54 17.95
CA PRO A 268 -4.13 13.64 17.14
C PRO A 268 -3.95 13.32 15.66
N LYS A 269 -4.20 12.08 15.23
CA LYS A 269 -3.90 11.64 13.86
C LYS A 269 -5.04 10.83 13.27
N VAL A 270 -5.45 11.20 12.02
CA VAL A 270 -6.37 10.42 11.21
C VAL A 270 -5.87 10.34 9.78
N VAL A 271 -6.01 9.18 9.11
CA VAL A 271 -5.49 8.94 7.76
C VAL A 271 -6.43 8.05 6.96
N TYR A 272 -6.80 8.49 5.75
CA TYR A 272 -7.36 7.62 4.73
C TYR A 272 -6.25 6.84 4.01
N LEU A 273 -6.26 5.53 4.14
CA LEU A 273 -5.37 4.63 3.39
C LEU A 273 -5.86 4.45 1.95
N SER A 274 -7.16 4.21 1.82
CA SER A 274 -7.87 4.01 0.55
C SER A 274 -9.25 4.67 0.61
N ASP A 275 -10.04 4.54 -0.45
CA ASP A 275 -11.43 5.03 -0.47
C ASP A 275 -12.38 4.24 0.46
N THR A 276 -11.90 3.12 1.00
CA THR A 276 -12.69 2.22 1.85
C THR A 276 -12.10 1.96 3.22
N LYS A 277 -10.87 2.42 3.49
CA LYS A 277 -10.16 2.15 4.74
C LYS A 277 -9.50 3.43 5.28
N ALA A 278 -9.66 3.65 6.57
CA ALA A 278 -8.99 4.71 7.31
C ALA A 278 -8.50 4.20 8.65
N PHE A 279 -7.57 4.89 9.28
CA PHE A 279 -7.17 4.65 10.66
C PHE A 279 -7.00 5.97 11.41
N ALA A 280 -7.05 5.89 12.72
CA ALA A 280 -6.64 6.96 13.62
C ALA A 280 -5.67 6.42 14.66
N VAL A 281 -4.75 7.27 15.10
CA VAL A 281 -3.78 6.93 16.13
C VAL A 281 -3.95 7.88 17.31
N GLY A 282 -4.26 7.30 18.46
CA GLY A 282 -4.30 7.97 19.75
C GLY A 282 -3.05 7.68 20.56
N ASP A 283 -2.99 8.26 21.74
CA ASP A 283 -1.90 8.05 22.70
C ASP A 283 -1.91 6.64 23.33
N CYS A 284 -3.07 6.00 23.42
CA CYS A 284 -3.25 4.67 24.03
C CYS A 284 -3.96 3.67 23.12
N CYS A 285 -4.34 4.04 21.90
CA CYS A 285 -5.06 3.15 20.99
C CYS A 285 -4.86 3.50 19.52
N ILE A 286 -5.13 2.53 18.67
CA ILE A 286 -5.31 2.71 17.23
C ILE A 286 -6.73 2.29 16.89
N SER A 287 -7.40 3.08 16.07
CA SER A 287 -8.72 2.77 15.54
C SER A 287 -8.62 2.54 14.03
N PHE A 288 -9.12 1.41 13.55
CA PHE A 288 -9.28 1.12 12.13
C PHE A 288 -10.74 1.26 11.72
N PHE A 289 -10.98 1.92 10.59
CA PHE A 289 -12.31 2.20 10.09
C PHE A 289 -12.53 1.53 8.74
N ASP A 290 -13.64 0.80 8.62
CA ASP A 290 -14.16 0.36 7.33
C ASP A 290 -15.19 1.40 6.87
N VAL A 291 -14.84 2.16 5.84
CA VAL A 291 -15.66 3.22 5.24
C VAL A 291 -16.26 2.80 3.88
N SER A 292 -16.24 1.51 3.56
CA SER A 292 -16.81 0.96 2.32
C SER A 292 -18.32 1.19 2.24
N ASN A 293 -19.00 1.09 3.37
CA ASN A 293 -20.38 1.52 3.50
C ASN A 293 -20.45 2.93 4.08
N ARG A 294 -20.64 3.92 3.20
CA ARG A 294 -20.66 5.34 3.56
C ARG A 294 -21.78 5.74 4.55
N THR A 295 -22.81 4.91 4.72
CA THR A 295 -23.91 5.16 5.67
C THR A 295 -23.77 4.38 6.98
N ALA A 296 -22.82 3.46 7.08
CA ALA A 296 -22.61 2.61 8.25
C ALA A 296 -21.11 2.27 8.40
N ILE A 297 -20.31 3.28 8.75
CA ILE A 297 -18.88 3.13 9.03
C ILE A 297 -18.69 2.29 10.29
N THR A 298 -17.82 1.29 10.24
CA THR A 298 -17.47 0.46 11.40
C THR A 298 -16.11 0.80 11.94
N ARG A 299 -15.92 0.69 13.27
CA ARG A 299 -14.66 0.96 13.99
C ARG A 299 -14.18 -0.31 14.69
N LYS A 300 -12.88 -0.56 14.62
CA LYS A 300 -12.17 -1.58 15.38
C LYS A 300 -11.00 -0.92 16.11
N ASP A 301 -11.03 -0.97 17.44
CA ASP A 301 -9.97 -0.42 18.29
C ASP A 301 -8.98 -1.49 18.70
N ILE A 302 -7.73 -1.08 18.79
CA ILE A 302 -6.61 -1.89 19.30
C ILE A 302 -5.93 -1.04 20.37
N ALA A 303 -5.89 -1.55 21.58
CA ALA A 303 -5.12 -0.91 22.66
C ALA A 303 -3.62 -1.00 22.35
N VAL A 304 -2.89 0.07 22.63
CA VAL A 304 -1.44 0.14 22.51
C VAL A 304 -0.85 0.25 23.91
N GLU A 305 -0.07 -0.76 24.31
CA GLU A 305 0.66 -0.75 25.55
C GLU A 305 2.02 -0.06 25.37
N GLY A 306 2.27 1.04 26.07
CA GLY A 306 3.49 1.82 25.96
C GLY A 306 3.35 3.11 25.13
N GLU A 307 4.46 3.80 24.97
CA GLU A 307 4.52 5.11 24.31
C GLU A 307 4.80 4.99 22.82
N ILE A 308 3.93 5.54 21.96
CA ILE A 308 4.12 5.55 20.51
C ILE A 308 5.21 6.56 20.15
N GLN A 309 6.34 6.07 19.63
CA GLN A 309 7.50 6.89 19.26
C GLN A 309 7.45 7.31 17.79
N ARG A 310 7.02 6.41 16.89
CA ARG A 310 6.94 6.67 15.45
C ARG A 310 5.74 5.97 14.84
N ILE A 311 5.18 6.62 13.84
CA ILE A 311 4.17 6.03 12.94
C ILE A 311 4.60 6.22 11.50
N PHE A 312 4.40 5.21 10.69
CA PHE A 312 4.61 5.26 9.24
C PHE A 312 3.61 4.32 8.56
N TYR A 313 3.22 4.66 7.35
CA TYR A 313 2.16 3.90 6.67
C TYR A 313 2.30 4.00 5.15
N ASN A 314 1.66 3.06 4.48
CA ASN A 314 1.37 3.09 3.05
C ASN A 314 -0.12 2.78 2.82
N ASN A 315 -0.52 2.43 1.60
CA ASN A 315 -1.94 2.14 1.32
C ASN A 315 -2.44 0.80 1.91
N GLU A 316 -1.55 -0.09 2.36
CA GLU A 316 -1.87 -1.45 2.82
C GLU A 316 -1.56 -1.68 4.30
N TYR A 317 -0.53 -0.98 4.83
CA TYR A 317 0.01 -1.23 6.16
C TYR A 317 0.20 0.03 6.98
N LEU A 318 0.04 -0.14 8.29
CA LEU A 318 0.43 0.82 9.32
C LEU A 318 1.56 0.21 10.15
N GLY A 319 2.67 0.93 10.31
CA GLY A 319 3.76 0.60 11.23
C GLY A 319 3.75 1.52 12.43
N LEU A 320 3.91 0.94 13.61
CA LEU A 320 4.09 1.64 14.89
C LEU A 320 5.39 1.22 15.52
N VAL A 321 6.14 2.18 16.00
CA VAL A 321 7.26 1.94 16.92
C VAL A 321 6.83 2.38 18.30
N VAL A 322 6.79 1.43 19.22
CA VAL A 322 6.32 1.63 20.60
C VAL A 322 7.45 1.37 21.56
N ARG A 323 7.57 2.19 22.59
CA ARG A 323 8.44 1.98 23.74
C ARG A 323 7.62 1.37 24.87
N ASP A 324 7.91 0.13 25.21
CA ASP A 324 7.34 -0.52 26.38
C ASP A 324 8.23 -0.22 27.61
N GLU A 325 7.66 0.40 28.63
CA GLU A 325 8.41 0.76 29.86
C GLU A 325 8.90 -0.48 30.63
N ALA A 326 8.24 -1.62 30.45
CA ALA A 326 8.62 -2.88 31.11
C ALA A 326 9.76 -3.63 30.39
N LYS A 327 10.11 -3.20 29.17
CA LYS A 327 11.15 -3.84 28.32
C LYS A 327 12.27 -2.84 28.00
N THR A 328 13.44 -3.38 27.73
CA THR A 328 14.54 -2.59 27.16
C THR A 328 14.38 -2.57 25.63
N GLY A 329 14.44 -1.36 25.03
CA GLY A 329 14.33 -1.18 23.58
C GLY A 329 12.93 -0.76 23.12
N TYR A 330 12.63 -1.09 21.87
CA TYR A 330 11.42 -0.68 21.15
C TYR A 330 10.78 -1.88 20.48
N GLN A 331 9.48 -1.82 20.29
CA GLN A 331 8.74 -2.82 19.52
C GLN A 331 8.19 -2.16 18.25
N LEU A 332 8.44 -2.78 17.11
CA LEU A 332 7.89 -2.41 15.82
C LEU A 332 6.71 -3.33 15.52
N HIS A 333 5.51 -2.78 15.54
CA HIS A 333 4.27 -3.46 15.19
C HIS A 333 3.83 -3.09 13.77
N ILE A 334 3.43 -4.07 12.99
CA ILE A 334 2.89 -3.87 11.63
C ILE A 334 1.47 -4.40 11.58
N TYR A 335 0.55 -3.51 11.23
CA TYR A 335 -0.87 -3.83 11.07
C TYR A 335 -1.29 -3.73 9.61
N THR A 336 -2.21 -4.60 9.19
CA THR A 336 -2.92 -4.45 7.90
C THR A 336 -3.93 -3.29 7.97
N SER A 337 -4.45 -2.89 6.82
CA SER A 337 -5.51 -1.87 6.73
C SER A 337 -6.83 -2.27 7.43
N GLU A 338 -7.02 -3.55 7.74
CA GLU A 338 -8.14 -4.09 8.54
C GLU A 338 -7.84 -4.13 10.04
N GLY A 339 -6.67 -3.70 10.48
CA GLY A 339 -6.24 -3.76 11.87
C GLY A 339 -5.93 -5.18 12.35
N ASN A 340 -5.41 -6.04 11.48
CA ASN A 340 -4.84 -7.30 11.90
C ASN A 340 -3.33 -7.14 12.06
N GLU A 341 -2.80 -7.59 13.20
CA GLU A 341 -1.37 -7.57 13.43
C GLU A 341 -0.68 -8.58 12.52
N ASN A 342 0.21 -8.10 11.66
CA ASN A 342 0.91 -8.90 10.66
C ASN A 342 2.31 -9.33 11.14
N ALA A 343 2.98 -8.48 11.90
CA ALA A 343 4.31 -8.76 12.45
C ALA A 343 4.61 -7.89 13.67
N VAL A 344 5.41 -8.44 14.59
CA VAL A 344 6.05 -7.70 15.69
C VAL A 344 7.54 -8.01 15.67
N THR A 345 8.36 -6.99 15.83
CA THR A 345 9.82 -7.13 15.86
C THR A 345 10.41 -6.26 16.96
N GLU A 346 11.29 -6.80 17.77
CA GLU A 346 12.03 -6.05 18.78
C GLU A 346 13.22 -5.30 18.15
N GLN A 347 13.51 -4.12 18.65
CA GLN A 347 14.60 -3.25 18.23
C GLN A 347 15.32 -2.70 19.46
N ASP A 348 16.64 -2.70 19.42
CA ASP A 348 17.46 -2.20 20.52
C ASP A 348 17.51 -0.67 20.56
N GLU A 349 17.34 -0.02 19.41
CA GLU A 349 17.44 1.44 19.26
C GLU A 349 16.31 2.01 18.40
N LEU A 350 15.99 3.28 18.63
CA LEU A 350 15.04 4.04 17.82
C LEU A 350 15.76 4.63 16.61
N HIS A 351 15.36 4.22 15.41
CA HIS A 351 15.86 4.81 14.17
C HIS A 351 15.26 6.21 13.92
N THR A 352 15.98 7.03 13.18
CA THR A 352 15.57 8.41 12.86
C THR A 352 14.30 8.42 12.01
N GLY A 353 14.18 7.47 11.08
CA GLY A 353 13.03 7.35 10.19
C GLY A 353 12.70 5.91 9.83
N TYR A 354 11.45 5.72 9.45
CA TYR A 354 10.88 4.45 8.99
C TYR A 354 10.02 4.71 7.76
N ALA A 355 10.13 3.85 6.78
CA ALA A 355 9.29 3.91 5.58
C ALA A 355 9.02 2.52 5.02
N PHE A 356 7.83 2.32 4.45
CA PHE A 356 7.56 1.15 3.63
C PHE A 356 8.11 1.34 2.22
N GLN A 357 8.89 0.36 1.77
CA GLN A 357 9.33 0.25 0.38
C GLN A 357 8.82 -1.09 -0.16
N GLN A 358 7.72 -1.05 -0.89
CA GLN A 358 6.96 -2.25 -1.28
C GLN A 358 6.56 -3.08 -0.04
N ARG A 359 7.13 -4.29 0.13
CA ARG A 359 6.90 -5.18 1.28
C ARG A 359 8.02 -5.12 2.33
N ASN A 360 9.02 -4.28 2.11
CA ASN A 360 10.13 -4.11 3.03
C ASN A 360 9.97 -2.84 3.85
N ILE A 361 10.62 -2.80 5.01
CA ILE A 361 10.72 -1.61 5.84
C ILE A 361 12.15 -1.10 5.74
N VAL A 362 12.29 0.16 5.39
CA VAL A 362 13.56 0.89 5.42
C VAL A 362 13.62 1.66 6.72
N MET A 363 14.69 1.46 7.47
CA MET A 363 15.00 2.15 8.72
C MET A 363 16.32 2.91 8.53
N TYR A 364 16.41 4.18 8.97
CA TYR A 364 17.59 5.05 8.77
C TYR A 364 17.76 6.05 9.90
#